data_f6a6670f6ffd394212992e0679620424
#
_entry.id   f6a6670f6ffd394212992e0679620424
#
_cell.length_a   1.000
_cell.length_b   1.000
_cell.length_c   1.000
_cell.angle_alpha   90.00
_cell.angle_beta   90.00
_cell.angle_gamma   90.00
#
_symmetry.space_group_name_H-M   'P 1'
#
loop_
_entity.id
_entity.type
_entity.pdbx_description
1 polymer ?
#
loop_
_entity_poly.entity_id
_entity_poly.type
_entity_poly.pdbx_seq_one_letter_code
_entity_poly.pdbx_strand_id
1 'polypeptide(L)'
;VWNGDKSDDAQLGKLETLPFTVLFVDGNHENFDALNEYPIEQWHGGKVHRIRPHVLHLMRGQAFELQGRTFFTMGGAQSHDIADGILDMDSPDFYKRYDALRRNRGQFRINHISWWQEELPSNEEYEHARQTLERLNWQVDYIITHCAPTAIQRKISASFKPDKLTDFLEEIRTRS
;
A
#
# COMPACT_ATOMS: atom_id res chain seq x y z
N VAL A 1 5.35 -8.86 -0.72
CA VAL A 1 4.68 -10.18 -0.75
C VAL A 1 4.01 -10.34 -2.10
N TRP A 2 4.65 -11.01 -3.08
CA TRP A 2 4.13 -11.06 -4.45
C TRP A 2 3.37 -12.33 -4.79
N ASN A 3 4.06 -13.45 -4.85
CA ASN A 3 3.48 -14.70 -5.36
C ASN A 3 3.33 -15.76 -4.27
N GLY A 4 3.92 -15.56 -3.09
CA GLY A 4 4.01 -16.58 -2.05
C GLY A 4 4.88 -17.76 -2.44
N ASP A 5 5.83 -17.57 -3.36
CA ASP A 5 6.69 -18.61 -3.88
C ASP A 5 8.07 -18.65 -3.18
N LYS A 6 8.91 -19.58 -3.61
CA LYS A 6 10.26 -19.75 -3.04
C LYS A 6 11.15 -18.50 -3.19
N SER A 7 10.89 -17.65 -4.18
CA SER A 7 11.64 -16.40 -4.38
C SER A 7 11.28 -15.38 -3.29
N ASP A 8 9.99 -15.26 -2.99
CA ASP A 8 9.50 -14.40 -1.91
C ASP A 8 10.01 -14.89 -0.56
N ASP A 9 9.95 -16.20 -0.30
CA ASP A 9 10.52 -16.79 0.92
C ASP A 9 12.01 -16.51 1.08
N ALA A 10 12.78 -16.59 -0.01
CA ALA A 10 14.21 -16.27 0.02
C ALA A 10 14.48 -14.79 0.31
N GLN A 11 13.67 -13.87 -0.23
CA GLN A 11 13.79 -12.43 0.04
C GLN A 11 13.39 -12.12 1.50
N LEU A 12 12.26 -12.62 1.95
CA LEU A 12 11.81 -12.46 3.33
C LEU A 12 12.82 -13.05 4.33
N GLY A 13 13.40 -14.21 4.01
CA GLY A 13 14.46 -14.83 4.81
C GLY A 13 15.70 -13.93 4.94
N LYS A 14 16.08 -13.22 3.87
CA LYS A 14 17.18 -12.24 3.94
C LYS A 14 16.83 -11.08 4.87
N LEU A 15 15.61 -10.55 4.80
CA LEU A 15 15.17 -9.48 5.69
C LEU A 15 15.17 -9.93 7.15
N GLU A 16 14.82 -11.18 7.42
CA GLU A 16 14.80 -11.76 8.75
C GLU A 16 16.19 -11.91 9.38
N THR A 17 17.25 -12.05 8.58
CA THR A 17 18.64 -12.12 9.09
C THR A 17 19.21 -10.77 9.52
N LEU A 18 18.48 -9.67 9.29
CA LEU A 18 18.93 -8.35 9.69
C LEU A 18 18.89 -8.20 11.24
N PRO A 19 19.82 -7.43 11.83
CA PRO A 19 19.89 -7.26 13.29
C PRO A 19 18.85 -6.28 13.85
N PHE A 20 17.75 -6.05 13.11
CA PHE A 20 16.66 -5.14 13.47
C PHE A 20 15.35 -5.61 12.84
N THR A 21 14.24 -5.13 13.38
CA THR A 21 12.92 -5.38 12.82
C THR A 21 12.71 -4.50 11.58
N VAL A 22 12.34 -5.12 10.48
CA VAL A 22 11.95 -4.45 9.24
C VAL A 22 10.47 -4.11 9.31
N LEU A 23 10.16 -2.84 9.13
CA LEU A 23 8.80 -2.31 9.08
C LEU A 23 8.53 -1.76 7.68
N PHE A 24 7.38 -2.07 7.11
CA PHE A 24 7.00 -1.54 5.80
C PHE A 24 5.51 -1.21 5.74
N VAL A 25 5.14 -0.32 4.83
CA VAL A 25 3.76 -0.09 4.40
C VAL A 25 3.58 -0.67 3.00
N ASP A 26 2.37 -1.05 2.67
CA ASP A 26 2.03 -1.56 1.36
C ASP A 26 2.14 -0.48 0.26
N GLY A 27 2.42 -0.93 -0.96
CA GLY A 27 2.39 -0.13 -2.18
C GLY A 27 1.28 -0.57 -3.13
N ASN A 28 1.35 -0.15 -4.39
CA ASN A 28 0.41 -0.57 -5.43
C ASN A 28 0.75 -1.94 -6.05
N HIS A 29 1.92 -2.47 -5.78
CA HIS A 29 2.37 -3.75 -6.32
C HIS A 29 2.38 -4.87 -5.28
N GLU A 30 1.45 -4.86 -4.36
CA GLU A 30 1.28 -5.94 -3.39
C GLU A 30 0.30 -7.00 -3.89
N ASN A 31 0.55 -8.26 -3.53
CA ASN A 31 -0.47 -9.29 -3.60
C ASN A 31 -1.32 -9.19 -2.33
N PHE A 32 -2.42 -8.43 -2.40
CA PHE A 32 -3.26 -8.19 -1.23
C PHE A 32 -4.01 -9.46 -0.78
N ASP A 33 -4.28 -10.41 -1.67
CA ASP A 33 -4.83 -11.70 -1.28
C ASP A 33 -3.88 -12.41 -0.31
N ALA A 34 -2.60 -12.53 -0.69
CA ALA A 34 -1.58 -13.13 0.16
C ALA A 34 -1.24 -12.30 1.40
N LEU A 35 -1.22 -10.96 1.28
CA LEU A 35 -0.92 -10.08 2.41
C LEU A 35 -2.00 -10.20 3.51
N ASN A 36 -3.27 -10.30 3.12
CA ASN A 36 -4.39 -10.39 4.03
C ASN A 36 -4.55 -11.77 4.69
N GLU A 37 -3.84 -12.80 4.23
CA GLU A 37 -3.77 -14.11 4.89
C GLU A 37 -2.88 -14.12 6.13
N TYR A 38 -1.97 -13.15 6.26
CA TYR A 38 -1.09 -13.07 7.43
C TYR A 38 -1.85 -12.67 8.69
N PRO A 39 -1.44 -13.22 9.87
CA PRO A 39 -2.11 -12.90 11.14
C PRO A 39 -1.97 -11.42 11.48
N ILE A 40 -3.08 -10.83 11.93
CA ILE A 40 -3.12 -9.47 12.45
C ILE A 40 -2.78 -9.51 13.94
N GLU A 41 -1.82 -8.70 14.34
CA GLU A 41 -1.38 -8.57 15.73
C GLU A 41 -1.36 -7.11 16.18
N GLN A 42 -1.48 -6.90 17.49
CA GLN A 42 -1.22 -5.59 18.11
C GLN A 42 0.29 -5.44 18.32
N TRP A 43 0.84 -4.33 17.85
CA TRP A 43 2.25 -4.02 17.98
C TRP A 43 2.45 -2.51 18.21
N HIS A 44 3.06 -2.13 19.32
CA HIS A 44 3.35 -0.73 19.68
C HIS A 44 2.18 0.27 19.48
N GLY A 45 0.96 -0.14 19.80
CA GLY A 45 -0.25 0.70 19.76
C GLY A 45 -1.07 0.59 18.47
N GLY A 46 -0.51 0.04 17.39
CA GLY A 46 -1.20 -0.18 16.11
C GLY A 46 -1.33 -1.66 15.74
N LYS A 47 -2.01 -1.92 14.63
CA LYS A 47 -2.16 -3.25 14.04
C LYS A 47 -1.14 -3.48 12.93
N VAL A 48 -0.60 -4.69 12.89
CA VAL A 48 0.36 -5.15 11.87
C VAL A 48 -0.05 -6.51 11.33
N HIS A 49 0.31 -6.81 10.08
CA HIS A 49 0.43 -8.20 9.64
C HIS A 49 1.84 -8.70 9.98
N ARG A 50 1.92 -9.83 10.69
CA ARG A 50 3.20 -10.47 10.98
C ARG A 50 3.63 -11.38 9.83
N ILE A 51 4.45 -10.83 8.94
CA ILE A 51 4.94 -11.58 7.78
C ILE A 51 6.01 -12.60 8.19
N ARG A 52 6.92 -12.19 9.09
CA ARG A 52 7.95 -13.01 9.73
C ARG A 52 8.18 -12.47 11.15
N PRO A 53 8.86 -13.18 12.06
CA PRO A 53 9.14 -12.69 13.42
C PRO A 53 9.68 -11.26 13.47
N HIS A 54 10.55 -10.87 12.51
CA HIS A 54 11.17 -9.56 12.43
C HIS A 54 10.82 -8.78 11.14
N VAL A 55 9.76 -9.17 10.41
CA VAL A 55 9.27 -8.44 9.23
C VAL A 55 7.78 -8.18 9.41
N LEU A 56 7.40 -6.92 9.60
CA LEU A 56 6.05 -6.50 9.91
C LEU A 56 5.52 -5.52 8.86
N HIS A 57 4.33 -5.80 8.35
CA HIS A 57 3.56 -4.86 7.57
C HIS A 57 2.74 -3.96 8.50
N LEU A 58 3.01 -2.68 8.47
CA LEU A 58 2.26 -1.66 9.22
C LEU A 58 0.95 -1.36 8.49
N MET A 59 -0.18 -1.73 9.08
CA MET A 59 -1.49 -1.56 8.45
C MET A 59 -1.83 -0.07 8.29
N ARG A 60 -2.71 0.23 7.35
CA ARG A 60 -3.15 1.60 7.05
C ARG A 60 -3.93 2.23 8.19
N GLY A 61 -3.78 3.54 8.34
CA GLY A 61 -4.53 4.32 9.33
C GLY A 61 -4.14 4.05 10.79
N GLN A 62 -3.02 3.37 11.02
CA GLN A 62 -2.54 3.05 12.37
C GLN A 62 -1.55 4.08 12.88
N ALA A 63 -1.45 4.16 14.20
CA ALA A 63 -0.39 4.92 14.88
C ALA A 63 0.42 3.98 15.77
N PHE A 64 1.73 4.15 15.74
CA PHE A 64 2.68 3.34 16.49
C PHE A 64 3.54 4.23 17.37
N GLU A 65 3.80 3.79 18.59
CA GLU A 65 4.67 4.50 19.51
C GLU A 65 6.03 3.80 19.62
N LEU A 66 7.06 4.42 19.07
CA LEU A 66 8.41 3.87 19.02
C LEU A 66 9.38 4.87 19.63
N GLN A 67 10.04 4.47 20.72
CA GLN A 67 11.04 5.30 21.43
C GLN A 67 10.53 6.70 21.79
N GLY A 68 9.26 6.80 22.21
CA GLY A 68 8.62 8.07 22.58
C GLY A 68 8.30 8.97 21.39
N ARG A 69 8.23 8.41 20.17
CA ARG A 69 7.82 9.07 18.94
C ARG A 69 6.59 8.39 18.33
N THR A 70 5.69 9.20 17.82
CA THR A 70 4.46 8.72 17.17
C THR A 70 4.65 8.63 15.66
N PHE A 71 4.44 7.43 15.13
CA PHE A 71 4.48 7.14 13.68
C PHE A 71 3.08 6.85 13.20
N PHE A 72 2.60 7.60 12.21
CA PHE A 72 1.35 7.31 11.52
C PHE A 72 1.64 6.66 10.17
N THR A 73 0.82 5.68 9.77
CA THR A 73 1.04 4.90 8.55
C THR A 73 -0.15 4.95 7.62
N MET A 74 0.12 5.14 6.32
CA MET A 74 -0.89 5.11 5.27
C MET A 74 -0.27 4.61 3.97
N GLY A 75 -0.40 3.31 3.73
CA GLY A 75 0.08 2.66 2.52
C GLY A 75 -0.79 2.91 1.29
N GLY A 76 -0.47 2.23 0.21
CA GLY A 76 -1.17 2.29 -1.06
C GLY A 76 -0.64 3.33 -2.03
N ALA A 77 -0.94 3.12 -3.30
CA ALA A 77 -0.81 4.08 -4.39
C ALA A 77 -1.61 3.61 -5.61
N GLN A 78 -2.06 4.52 -6.43
CA GLN A 78 -2.70 4.18 -7.70
C GLN A 78 -1.66 3.73 -8.73
N SER A 79 -1.92 2.61 -9.39
CA SER A 79 -1.12 2.15 -10.54
C SER A 79 -1.27 3.11 -11.72
N HIS A 80 -0.14 3.41 -12.38
CA HIS A 80 -0.12 4.33 -13.52
C HIS A 80 -0.10 3.60 -14.88
N ASP A 81 0.16 2.30 -14.89
CA ASP A 81 0.31 1.46 -16.08
C ASP A 81 -0.96 0.63 -16.38
N ILE A 82 -2.10 1.24 -16.19
CA ILE A 82 -3.44 0.67 -16.38
C ILE A 82 -4.31 1.48 -17.35
N ALA A 83 -3.67 2.28 -18.23
CA ALA A 83 -4.41 3.17 -19.13
C ALA A 83 -5.35 2.41 -20.10
N ASP A 84 -5.01 1.17 -20.46
CA ASP A 84 -5.83 0.29 -21.28
C ASP A 84 -6.74 -0.67 -20.47
N GLY A 85 -6.75 -0.49 -19.14
CA GLY A 85 -7.69 -1.10 -18.22
C GLY A 85 -7.16 -2.29 -17.43
N ILE A 86 -8.06 -2.86 -16.64
CA ILE A 86 -7.85 -4.05 -15.84
C ILE A 86 -8.61 -5.19 -16.54
N LEU A 87 -7.95 -6.31 -16.74
CA LEU A 87 -8.56 -7.53 -17.28
C LEU A 87 -8.97 -8.45 -16.14
N ASP A 88 -10.11 -9.09 -16.31
CA ASP A 88 -10.59 -10.14 -15.42
C ASP A 88 -10.50 -11.49 -16.15
N MET A 89 -9.86 -12.48 -15.53
CA MET A 89 -9.68 -13.81 -16.11
C MET A 89 -11.00 -14.55 -16.32
N ASP A 90 -12.01 -14.23 -15.53
CA ASP A 90 -13.35 -14.83 -15.64
C ASP A 90 -14.20 -14.19 -16.76
N SER A 91 -13.71 -13.11 -17.37
CA SER A 91 -14.42 -12.47 -18.49
C SER A 91 -14.40 -13.35 -19.75
N PRO A 92 -15.54 -13.53 -20.42
CA PRO A 92 -15.63 -14.34 -21.65
C PRO A 92 -14.71 -13.87 -22.79
N ASP A 93 -14.33 -12.61 -22.79
CA ASP A 93 -13.46 -12.00 -23.80
C ASP A 93 -12.01 -11.83 -23.35
N PHE A 94 -11.62 -12.38 -22.17
CA PHE A 94 -10.29 -12.21 -21.57
C PHE A 94 -9.16 -12.47 -22.57
N TYR A 95 -9.09 -13.67 -23.15
CA TYR A 95 -8.00 -14.05 -24.04
C TYR A 95 -7.91 -13.15 -25.27
N LYS A 96 -9.06 -12.77 -25.86
CA LYS A 96 -9.12 -11.88 -27.01
C LYS A 96 -8.54 -10.49 -26.68
N ARG A 97 -8.92 -9.91 -25.53
CA ARG A 97 -8.43 -8.62 -25.07
C ARG A 97 -6.95 -8.70 -24.69
N TYR A 98 -6.57 -9.72 -23.95
CA TYR A 98 -5.20 -9.96 -23.52
C TYR A 98 -4.24 -10.02 -24.71
N ASP A 99 -4.55 -10.84 -25.74
CA ASP A 99 -3.73 -10.97 -26.94
C ASP A 99 -3.67 -9.68 -27.76
N ALA A 100 -4.77 -8.93 -27.83
CA ALA A 100 -4.82 -7.64 -28.51
C ALA A 100 -3.92 -6.60 -27.80
N LEU A 101 -4.05 -6.50 -26.49
CA LEU A 101 -3.27 -5.56 -25.68
C LEU A 101 -1.78 -5.92 -25.68
N ARG A 102 -1.42 -7.21 -25.54
CA ARG A 102 -0.01 -7.63 -25.63
C ARG A 102 0.63 -7.29 -26.97
N ARG A 103 -0.07 -7.54 -28.08
CA ARG A 103 0.43 -7.22 -29.43
C ARG A 103 0.67 -5.71 -29.61
N ASN A 104 -0.20 -4.90 -29.03
CA ASN A 104 -0.15 -3.43 -29.13
C ASN A 104 0.71 -2.77 -28.03
N ARG A 105 1.39 -3.55 -27.16
CA ARG A 105 2.14 -3.06 -26.00
C ARG A 105 1.28 -2.18 -25.08
N GLY A 106 0.03 -2.58 -24.88
CA GLY A 106 -0.92 -1.88 -24.01
C GLY A 106 -0.48 -1.84 -22.56
N GLN A 107 -0.89 -0.79 -21.86
CA GLN A 107 -0.71 -0.61 -20.41
C GLN A 107 -1.93 -1.21 -19.69
N PHE A 108 -1.84 -2.45 -19.31
CA PHE A 108 -2.92 -3.17 -18.63
C PHE A 108 -2.39 -4.07 -17.53
N ARG A 109 -3.25 -4.39 -16.58
CA ARG A 109 -3.00 -5.34 -15.50
C ARG A 109 -4.11 -6.39 -15.47
N ILE A 110 -3.89 -7.45 -14.67
CA ILE A 110 -4.86 -8.54 -14.51
C ILE A 110 -5.29 -8.57 -13.06
N ASN A 111 -6.60 -8.53 -12.85
CA ASN A 111 -7.23 -8.58 -11.54
C ASN A 111 -6.81 -9.82 -10.76
N HIS A 112 -6.48 -9.67 -9.48
CA HIS A 112 -5.97 -10.72 -8.57
C HIS A 112 -4.72 -11.48 -9.06
N ILE A 113 -3.96 -10.90 -10.04
CA ILE A 113 -2.67 -11.45 -10.50
C ILE A 113 -1.57 -10.38 -10.49
N SER A 114 -1.86 -9.21 -11.03
CA SER A 114 -0.89 -8.11 -11.12
C SER A 114 -1.51 -6.76 -10.74
N TRP A 115 -2.74 -6.76 -10.33
CA TRP A 115 -3.47 -5.61 -9.80
C TRP A 115 -4.56 -6.07 -8.83
N TRP A 116 -4.77 -5.31 -7.77
CA TRP A 116 -5.82 -5.47 -6.77
C TRP A 116 -6.48 -4.13 -6.52
N GLN A 117 -7.79 -4.13 -6.31
CA GLN A 117 -8.53 -2.92 -5.97
C GLN A 117 -8.02 -2.31 -4.66
N GLU A 118 -7.48 -3.13 -3.79
CA GLU A 118 -6.89 -2.78 -2.50
C GLU A 118 -5.59 -1.98 -2.63
N GLU A 119 -5.05 -1.76 -3.84
CA GLU A 119 -3.94 -0.82 -4.03
C GLU A 119 -4.26 0.59 -3.52
N LEU A 120 -5.56 0.95 -3.49
CA LEU A 120 -6.06 2.16 -2.85
C LEU A 120 -6.83 1.82 -1.57
N PRO A 121 -6.74 2.66 -0.54
CA PRO A 121 -7.46 2.46 0.71
C PRO A 121 -8.97 2.46 0.52
N SER A 122 -9.66 1.61 1.26
CA SER A 122 -11.12 1.59 1.36
C SER A 122 -11.66 2.82 2.11
N ASN A 123 -12.97 3.06 2.02
CA ASN A 123 -13.60 4.14 2.77
C ASN A 123 -13.46 3.94 4.29
N GLU A 124 -13.54 2.70 4.73
CA GLU A 124 -13.39 2.29 6.13
C GLU A 124 -11.97 2.56 6.63
N GLU A 125 -10.95 2.32 5.80
CA GLU A 125 -9.55 2.62 6.13
C GLU A 125 -9.31 4.13 6.23
N TYR A 126 -9.88 4.94 5.33
CA TYR A 126 -9.83 6.41 5.45
C TYR A 126 -10.50 6.91 6.71
N GLU A 127 -11.69 6.39 7.04
CA GLU A 127 -12.40 6.79 8.25
C GLU A 127 -11.64 6.40 9.51
N HIS A 128 -11.12 5.18 9.57
CA HIS A 128 -10.26 4.73 10.65
C HIS A 128 -9.00 5.61 10.80
N ALA A 129 -8.37 5.95 9.69
CA ALA A 129 -7.21 6.84 9.66
C ALA A 129 -7.54 8.23 10.24
N ARG A 130 -8.68 8.82 9.87
CA ARG A 130 -9.14 10.10 10.43
C ARG A 130 -9.38 10.02 11.93
N GLN A 131 -10.10 9.00 12.40
CA GLN A 131 -10.35 8.77 13.83
C GLN A 131 -9.05 8.59 14.61
N THR A 132 -8.06 7.91 14.03
CA THR A 132 -6.74 7.76 14.65
C THR A 132 -6.04 9.12 14.78
N LEU A 133 -6.03 9.91 13.72
CA LEU A 133 -5.41 11.25 13.71
C LEU A 133 -6.14 12.23 14.64
N GLU A 134 -7.48 12.17 14.70
CA GLU A 134 -8.29 13.00 15.62
C GLU A 134 -7.97 12.70 17.08
N ARG A 135 -7.84 11.42 17.45
CA ARG A 135 -7.41 11.03 18.82
C ARG A 135 -6.04 11.58 19.19
N LEU A 136 -5.17 11.78 18.21
CA LEU A 136 -3.83 12.36 18.37
C LEU A 136 -3.82 13.89 18.18
N ASN A 137 -4.99 14.54 18.04
CA ASN A 137 -5.12 15.94 17.67
C ASN A 137 -4.30 16.31 16.42
N TRP A 138 -4.14 15.38 15.48
CA TRP A 138 -3.32 15.46 14.28
C TRP A 138 -1.82 15.69 14.56
N GLN A 139 -1.36 15.43 15.79
CA GLN A 139 0.04 15.60 16.19
C GLN A 139 0.76 14.26 16.10
N VAL A 140 1.60 14.09 15.08
CA VAL A 140 2.43 12.91 14.85
C VAL A 140 3.85 13.34 14.52
N ASP A 141 4.85 12.58 14.97
CA ASP A 141 6.26 12.90 14.70
C ASP A 141 6.67 12.49 13.27
N TYR A 142 6.12 11.37 12.78
CA TYR A 142 6.46 10.80 11.48
C TYR A 142 5.23 10.27 10.77
N ILE A 143 5.17 10.47 9.45
CA ILE A 143 4.15 9.92 8.57
C ILE A 143 4.85 9.02 7.55
N ILE A 144 4.52 7.72 7.57
CA ILE A 144 5.10 6.72 6.68
C ILE A 144 4.06 6.36 5.61
N THR A 145 4.40 6.64 4.35
CA THR A 145 3.52 6.42 3.20
C THR A 145 4.29 5.84 2.03
N HIS A 146 3.59 5.19 1.10
CA HIS A 146 4.20 4.72 -0.15
C HIS A 146 4.22 5.82 -1.21
N CYS A 147 3.12 6.56 -1.39
CA CYS A 147 3.07 7.68 -2.31
C CYS A 147 3.18 9.04 -1.57
N ALA A 148 3.46 10.09 -2.33
CA ALA A 148 3.60 11.44 -1.79
C ALA A 148 2.27 12.22 -1.81
N PRO A 149 2.07 13.20 -0.91
CA PRO A 149 0.93 14.13 -0.96
C PRO A 149 0.84 14.88 -2.31
N THR A 150 -0.38 15.29 -2.68
CA THR A 150 -0.68 15.96 -3.96
C THR A 150 0.27 17.12 -4.28
N ALA A 151 0.53 18.02 -3.33
CA ALA A 151 1.40 19.16 -3.58
C ALA A 151 2.87 18.77 -3.80
N ILE A 152 3.33 17.69 -3.18
CA ILE A 152 4.68 17.16 -3.39
C ILE A 152 4.78 16.48 -4.74
N GLN A 153 3.78 15.63 -5.11
CA GLN A 153 3.75 14.99 -6.43
C GLN A 153 3.80 16.02 -7.57
N ARG A 154 3.04 17.12 -7.47
CA ARG A 154 3.05 18.21 -8.47
C ARG A 154 4.41 18.89 -8.60
N LYS A 155 5.21 18.95 -7.53
CA LYS A 155 6.60 19.45 -7.60
C LYS A 155 7.55 18.47 -8.30
N ILE A 156 7.29 17.17 -8.18
CA ILE A 156 8.09 16.12 -8.86
C ILE A 156 7.76 16.11 -10.36
N SER A 157 6.47 16.11 -10.70
CA SER A 157 6.01 16.17 -12.09
C SER A 157 4.60 16.76 -12.17
N ALA A 158 4.41 17.72 -13.08
CA ALA A 158 3.10 18.28 -13.39
C ALA A 158 2.14 17.28 -14.07
N SER A 159 2.64 16.14 -14.55
CA SER A 159 1.83 15.08 -15.15
C SER A 159 1.10 14.21 -14.14
N PHE A 160 1.53 14.18 -12.89
CA PHE A 160 0.84 13.44 -11.84
C PHE A 160 -0.52 14.08 -11.54
N LYS A 161 -1.56 13.25 -11.61
CA LYS A 161 -2.92 13.66 -11.29
C LYS A 161 -3.21 13.32 -9.83
N PRO A 162 -3.86 14.20 -9.07
CA PRO A 162 -4.28 13.89 -7.71
C PRO A 162 -5.34 12.76 -7.74
N ASP A 163 -5.34 11.97 -6.71
CA ASP A 163 -6.35 10.98 -6.38
C ASP A 163 -6.79 11.13 -4.92
N LYS A 164 -7.77 10.33 -4.49
CA LYS A 164 -8.31 10.40 -3.13
C LYS A 164 -7.24 10.17 -2.05
N LEU A 165 -6.27 9.28 -2.31
CA LEU A 165 -5.20 8.99 -1.35
C LEU A 165 -4.22 10.17 -1.26
N THR A 166 -3.75 10.68 -2.40
CA THR A 166 -2.79 11.79 -2.43
C THR A 166 -3.39 13.07 -1.85
N ASP A 167 -4.69 13.31 -2.04
CA ASP A 167 -5.42 14.43 -1.42
C ASP A 167 -5.59 14.24 0.09
N PHE A 168 -5.85 13.02 0.56
CA PHE A 168 -5.88 12.70 1.98
C PHE A 168 -4.49 12.88 2.65
N LEU A 169 -3.43 12.46 1.98
CA LEU A 169 -2.06 12.71 2.46
C LEU A 169 -1.73 14.22 2.51
N GLU A 170 -2.27 15.00 1.57
CA GLU A 170 -2.13 16.45 1.59
C GLU A 170 -2.87 17.08 2.79
N GLU A 171 -4.07 16.57 3.12
CA GLU A 171 -4.78 16.98 4.33
C GLU A 171 -3.95 16.68 5.58
N ILE A 172 -3.39 15.48 5.70
CA ILE A 172 -2.53 15.12 6.84
C ILE A 172 -1.36 16.10 6.94
N ARG A 173 -0.62 16.29 5.85
CA ARG A 173 0.55 17.17 5.79
C ARG A 173 0.28 18.61 6.22
N THR A 174 -0.94 19.09 5.98
CA THR A 174 -1.31 20.48 6.29
C THR A 174 -1.88 20.67 7.68
N ARG A 175 -2.33 19.58 8.33
CA ARG A 175 -2.94 19.62 9.67
C ARG A 175 -2.02 19.12 10.79
N SER A 176 -0.97 18.37 10.44
CA SER A 176 0.01 17.81 11.39
C SER A 176 1.16 18.75 11.73
#